data_c63c46647b75e0547887e39191370a1e
#
_entry.id   c63c46647b75e0547887e39191370a1e
#
_cell.length_a   1.000
_cell.length_b   1.000
_cell.length_c   1.000
_cell.angle_alpha   90.00
_cell.angle_beta   90.00
_cell.angle_gamma   90.00
#
_symmetry.space_group_name_H-M   'P 1'
#
loop_
_entity.id
_entity.type
_entity.pdbx_description
1 polymer ?
#
loop_
_entity_poly.entity_id
_entity_poly.type
_entity_poly.pdbx_seq_one_letter_code
_entity_poly.pdbx_strand_id
1 'polypeptide(L)'
;LVLFIGIIFANLLLMFGLLLPSALSHYQVEIQNNMLAKYQYMLQVPVSAASGNKFDSLFSILEFYMSAETKNEDAEEFSAYSLNTLPGKYKSEEVLLYGIEPDSRYVKADLDKGIYISSAYADKYGIHPGDTITLKEKYEKEQYSFKVTGIYDYTAGLCVFMTRTQLNETFDLGEDYYSGYFSDTRITDIKDKYIGSVVDLDALTKISRQLDVSMGSMMGMVNGFAIVIYMVLIYLLSKIIIEKNAQSISMVKILGYTNGEISRLYILSTSMVVVFCLLLSLPLETVIMKVLFREMMLSSISGWITLWIDPMIYVQMFAAGIITYGIVALLEFRRVK
;
A
#
# COMPACT_ATOMS: atom_id res chain seq x y z
N LEU A 1 -22.52 22.08 -14.71
CA LEU A 1 -22.58 20.77 -14.04
C LEU A 1 -21.92 19.67 -14.88
N VAL A 2 -22.34 19.46 -16.14
CA VAL A 2 -21.79 18.41 -17.04
C VAL A 2 -20.29 18.55 -17.23
N LEU A 3 -19.78 19.77 -17.47
CA LEU A 3 -18.34 20.02 -17.59
C LEU A 3 -17.58 19.61 -16.31
N PHE A 4 -18.09 20.00 -15.15
CA PHE A 4 -17.46 19.71 -13.86
C PHE A 4 -17.38 18.19 -13.60
N ILE A 5 -18.49 17.48 -13.83
CA ILE A 5 -18.55 16.02 -13.68
C ILE A 5 -17.56 15.34 -14.65
N GLY A 6 -17.52 15.79 -15.92
CA GLY A 6 -16.59 15.24 -16.91
C GLY A 6 -15.12 15.46 -16.54
N ILE A 7 -14.78 16.64 -16.02
CA ILE A 7 -13.42 16.94 -15.52
C ILE A 7 -13.07 16.02 -14.35
N ILE A 8 -13.98 15.82 -13.39
CA ILE A 8 -13.75 14.91 -12.26
C ILE A 8 -13.47 13.49 -12.76
N PHE A 9 -14.28 12.95 -13.67
CA PHE A 9 -14.05 11.60 -14.18
C PHE A 9 -12.72 11.47 -14.92
N ALA A 10 -12.38 12.46 -15.75
CA ALA A 10 -11.13 12.47 -16.49
C ALA A 10 -9.92 12.54 -15.54
N ASN A 11 -9.99 13.42 -14.54
CA ASN A 11 -8.94 13.58 -13.55
C ASN A 11 -8.81 12.36 -12.63
N LEU A 12 -9.93 11.71 -12.24
CA LEU A 12 -9.88 10.48 -11.45
C LEU A 12 -9.10 9.36 -12.16
N LEU A 13 -9.32 9.20 -13.48
CA LEU A 13 -8.56 8.23 -14.27
C LEU A 13 -7.08 8.57 -14.31
N LEU A 14 -6.75 9.86 -14.53
CA LEU A 14 -5.37 10.32 -14.56
C LEU A 14 -4.71 10.17 -13.18
N MET A 15 -5.42 10.54 -12.13
CA MET A 15 -4.94 10.40 -10.74
C MET A 15 -4.67 8.94 -10.39
N PHE A 16 -5.54 8.01 -10.75
CA PHE A 16 -5.35 6.59 -10.50
C PHE A 16 -4.07 6.07 -11.18
N GLY A 17 -3.85 6.44 -12.42
CA GLY A 17 -2.67 6.02 -13.17
C GLY A 17 -1.34 6.61 -12.65
N LEU A 18 -1.36 7.81 -12.07
CA LEU A 18 -0.18 8.46 -11.49
C LEU A 18 0.08 8.04 -10.04
N LEU A 19 -1.00 7.76 -9.30
CA LEU A 19 -0.94 7.46 -7.87
C LEU A 19 -0.27 6.13 -7.57
N LEU A 20 -0.61 5.08 -8.30
CA LEU A 20 -0.20 3.71 -7.95
C LEU A 20 1.33 3.51 -7.98
N PRO A 21 2.08 3.97 -9.01
CA PRO A 21 3.53 3.90 -8.99
C PRO A 21 4.15 4.73 -7.87
N SER A 22 3.60 5.91 -7.59
CA SER A 22 4.09 6.81 -6.54
C SER A 22 3.86 6.22 -5.15
N ALA A 23 2.67 5.68 -4.89
CA ALA A 23 2.36 5.02 -3.62
C ALA A 23 3.22 3.77 -3.39
N LEU A 24 3.49 2.99 -4.45
CA LEU A 24 4.33 1.80 -4.36
C LEU A 24 5.79 2.16 -4.07
N SER A 25 6.35 3.17 -4.74
CA SER A 25 7.72 3.60 -4.48
C SER A 25 7.91 4.19 -3.07
N HIS A 26 6.91 4.94 -2.59
CA HIS A 26 6.91 5.43 -1.20
C HIS A 26 6.86 4.28 -0.20
N TYR A 27 5.98 3.32 -0.41
CA TYR A 27 5.86 2.12 0.43
C TYR A 27 7.17 1.32 0.50
N GLN A 28 7.91 1.23 -0.61
CA GLN A 28 9.22 0.58 -0.63
C GLN A 28 10.22 1.26 0.30
N VAL A 29 10.28 2.59 0.27
CA VAL A 29 11.15 3.37 1.15
C VAL A 29 10.71 3.22 2.62
N GLU A 30 9.41 3.23 2.85
CA GLU A 30 8.83 3.09 4.19
C GLU A 30 9.16 1.72 4.82
N ILE A 31 9.01 0.62 4.06
CA ILE A 31 9.43 -0.71 4.51
C ILE A 31 10.91 -0.75 4.85
N GLN A 32 11.77 -0.17 4.01
CA GLN A 32 13.22 -0.15 4.24
C GLN A 32 13.58 0.58 5.53
N ASN A 33 12.88 1.67 5.83
CA ASN A 33 13.13 2.47 7.03
C ASN A 33 12.57 1.83 8.31
N ASN A 34 11.55 0.98 8.17
CA ASN A 34 10.82 0.36 9.28
C ASN A 34 11.10 -1.15 9.43
N MET A 35 12.23 -1.64 8.92
CA MET A 35 12.68 -3.01 9.18
C MET A 35 12.94 -3.20 10.67
N LEU A 36 12.50 -4.34 11.23
CA LEU A 36 12.76 -4.67 12.64
C LEU A 36 14.27 -4.85 12.90
N ALA A 37 14.97 -5.53 11.98
CA ALA A 37 16.40 -5.74 12.01
C ALA A 37 16.97 -5.73 10.59
N LYS A 38 18.29 -5.57 10.41
CA LYS A 38 18.93 -5.67 9.09
C LYS A 38 18.78 -7.05 8.47
N TYR A 39 18.79 -8.08 9.32
CA TYR A 39 18.57 -9.48 8.95
C TYR A 39 17.56 -10.09 9.91
N GLN A 40 16.53 -10.70 9.37
CA GLN A 40 15.58 -11.51 10.12
C GLN A 40 15.67 -12.94 9.59
N TYR A 41 16.17 -13.84 10.39
CA TYR A 41 16.30 -15.25 10.07
C TYR A 41 15.11 -16.01 10.63
N MET A 42 14.36 -16.68 9.75
CA MET A 42 13.34 -17.66 10.16
C MET A 42 13.98 -19.04 10.05
N LEU A 43 14.00 -19.75 11.15
CA LEU A 43 14.53 -21.11 11.20
C LEU A 43 13.48 -22.12 10.73
N GLN A 44 13.96 -23.23 10.20
CA GLN A 44 13.09 -24.35 9.82
C GLN A 44 13.69 -25.67 10.29
N VAL A 45 12.84 -26.53 10.81
CA VAL A 45 13.20 -27.93 11.08
C VAL A 45 13.29 -28.68 9.75
N PRO A 46 14.38 -29.44 9.47
CA PRO A 46 14.51 -30.17 8.22
C PRO A 46 13.38 -31.17 7.99
N VAL A 47 12.90 -31.28 6.76
CA VAL A 47 11.80 -32.18 6.37
C VAL A 47 12.15 -33.66 6.68
N SER A 48 13.43 -34.04 6.74
CA SER A 48 13.91 -35.34 7.19
C SER A 48 13.45 -35.71 8.61
N ALA A 49 13.19 -34.72 9.45
CA ALA A 49 12.64 -34.94 10.81
C ALA A 49 11.20 -35.47 10.78
N ALA A 50 10.44 -35.21 9.73
CA ALA A 50 9.03 -35.61 9.61
C ALA A 50 8.82 -36.97 8.89
N SER A 51 9.84 -37.52 8.20
CA SER A 51 9.69 -38.66 7.26
C SER A 51 10.42 -39.96 7.66
N GLY A 52 11.07 -40.01 8.81
CA GLY A 52 11.88 -41.12 9.25
C GLY A 52 11.28 -41.96 10.40
N ASN A 53 12.02 -42.98 10.82
CA ASN A 53 11.74 -43.69 12.07
C ASN A 53 11.77 -42.70 13.23
N LYS A 54 11.02 -42.99 14.31
CA LYS A 54 10.98 -42.11 15.49
C LYS A 54 12.35 -41.72 16.06
N PHE A 55 13.33 -42.60 15.94
CA PHE A 55 14.73 -42.34 16.33
C PHE A 55 15.41 -41.33 15.43
N ASP A 56 15.24 -41.41 14.09
CA ASP A 56 15.86 -40.51 13.14
C ASP A 56 15.21 -39.10 13.24
N SER A 57 13.92 -39.04 13.51
CA SER A 57 13.19 -37.79 13.77
C SER A 57 13.70 -37.12 15.04
N LEU A 58 13.84 -37.88 16.14
CA LEU A 58 14.34 -37.34 17.41
C LEU A 58 15.80 -36.84 17.26
N PHE A 59 16.65 -37.60 16.56
CA PHE A 59 18.03 -37.21 16.33
C PHE A 59 18.13 -35.95 15.45
N SER A 60 17.30 -35.85 14.44
CA SER A 60 17.23 -34.64 13.56
C SER A 60 16.75 -33.38 14.30
N ILE A 61 15.82 -33.55 15.23
CA ILE A 61 15.34 -32.46 16.09
C ILE A 61 16.44 -32.03 17.07
N LEU A 62 17.14 -32.98 17.68
CA LEU A 62 18.27 -32.70 18.58
C LEU A 62 19.43 -32.02 17.83
N GLU A 63 19.75 -32.51 16.62
CA GLU A 63 20.78 -31.91 15.75
C GLU A 63 20.36 -30.46 15.36
N PHE A 64 19.07 -30.22 15.12
CA PHE A 64 18.55 -28.88 14.84
C PHE A 64 18.82 -27.95 16.01
N TYR A 65 18.36 -28.28 17.21
CA TYR A 65 18.57 -27.44 18.40
C TYR A 65 20.04 -27.17 18.70
N MET A 66 20.90 -28.15 18.52
CA MET A 66 22.36 -27.97 18.74
C MET A 66 23.07 -27.20 17.61
N SER A 67 22.49 -27.13 16.42
CA SER A 67 23.12 -26.53 15.22
C SER A 67 22.43 -25.26 14.75
N ALA A 68 21.27 -24.93 15.28
CA ALA A 68 20.54 -23.70 15.00
C ALA A 68 20.92 -22.56 15.96
N GLU A 69 21.64 -22.89 17.03
CA GLU A 69 22.18 -21.89 17.94
C GLU A 69 23.33 -21.12 17.30
N THR A 70 23.35 -19.80 17.43
CA THR A 70 24.39 -18.93 16.89
C THR A 70 25.24 -18.32 17.99
N LYS A 71 26.53 -18.08 17.69
CA LYS A 71 27.47 -17.37 18.57
C LYS A 71 27.54 -15.88 18.25
N ASN A 72 26.70 -15.40 17.36
CA ASN A 72 26.67 -14.00 16.98
C ASN A 72 26.07 -13.16 18.12
N GLU A 73 26.87 -12.26 18.70
CA GLU A 73 26.48 -11.40 19.82
C GLU A 73 25.37 -10.40 19.47
N ASP A 74 25.17 -10.12 18.18
CA ASP A 74 24.09 -9.25 17.69
C ASP A 74 22.76 -10.00 17.51
N ALA A 75 22.79 -11.34 17.52
CA ALA A 75 21.59 -12.14 17.32
C ALA A 75 20.71 -12.09 18.58
N GLU A 76 19.43 -11.82 18.35
CA GLU A 76 18.38 -11.81 19.37
C GLU A 76 17.28 -12.78 18.95
N GLU A 77 16.94 -13.71 19.83
CA GLU A 77 15.90 -14.70 19.58
C GLU A 77 14.51 -14.09 19.57
N PHE A 78 13.67 -14.58 18.70
CA PHE A 78 12.23 -14.29 18.72
C PHE A 78 11.43 -15.55 18.46
N SER A 79 10.23 -15.60 19.02
CA SER A 79 9.23 -16.59 18.65
C SER A 79 8.25 -16.01 17.64
N ALA A 80 7.76 -16.84 16.73
CA ALA A 80 6.76 -16.43 15.76
C ALA A 80 5.64 -17.46 15.66
N TYR A 81 4.41 -16.99 15.53
CA TYR A 81 3.24 -17.80 15.32
C TYR A 81 2.28 -17.13 14.35
N SER A 82 1.65 -17.90 13.46
CA SER A 82 0.75 -17.35 12.44
C SER A 82 -0.70 -17.68 12.75
N LEU A 83 -1.51 -16.65 12.87
CA LEU A 83 -2.97 -16.77 12.96
C LEU A 83 -3.62 -16.04 11.79
N ASN A 84 -4.92 -16.22 11.61
CA ASN A 84 -5.70 -15.57 10.58
C ASN A 84 -6.75 -14.66 11.20
N THR A 85 -7.05 -13.54 10.54
CA THR A 85 -8.22 -12.73 10.86
C THR A 85 -9.50 -13.52 10.67
N LEU A 86 -10.55 -13.21 11.44
CA LEU A 86 -11.85 -13.85 11.26
C LEU A 86 -12.41 -13.51 9.86
N PRO A 87 -13.01 -14.50 9.18
CA PRO A 87 -13.70 -14.23 7.93
C PRO A 87 -14.94 -13.38 8.20
N GLY A 88 -15.11 -12.31 7.44
CA GLY A 88 -16.21 -11.36 7.56
C GLY A 88 -16.55 -10.74 6.21
N LYS A 89 -16.79 -9.43 6.18
CA LYS A 89 -16.97 -8.67 4.93
C LYS A 89 -15.76 -8.79 4.02
N TYR A 90 -14.56 -8.92 4.59
CA TYR A 90 -13.29 -9.01 3.88
C TYR A 90 -12.69 -10.41 3.98
N LYS A 91 -11.75 -10.70 3.09
CA LYS A 91 -11.02 -11.96 3.07
C LYS A 91 -10.22 -12.12 4.37
N SER A 92 -10.20 -13.34 4.89
CA SER A 92 -9.32 -13.71 6.01
C SER A 92 -7.85 -13.60 5.59
N GLU A 93 -7.04 -12.95 6.41
CA GLU A 93 -5.62 -12.70 6.15
C GLU A 93 -4.77 -13.22 7.29
N GLU A 94 -3.56 -13.59 6.94
CA GLU A 94 -2.55 -14.04 7.89
C GLU A 94 -2.03 -12.85 8.70
N VAL A 95 -1.94 -13.04 10.00
CA VAL A 95 -1.35 -12.11 10.98
C VAL A 95 -0.23 -12.84 11.68
N LEU A 96 0.98 -12.27 11.63
CA LEU A 96 2.14 -12.84 12.28
C LEU A 96 2.28 -12.29 13.69
N LEU A 97 2.32 -13.20 14.65
CA LEU A 97 2.55 -12.88 16.05
C LEU A 97 4.03 -13.02 16.34
N TYR A 98 4.63 -11.99 16.92
CA TYR A 98 6.01 -11.99 17.37
C TYR A 98 6.09 -12.02 18.90
N GLY A 99 6.78 -13.01 19.42
CA GLY A 99 7.21 -13.10 20.80
C GLY A 99 8.63 -12.52 20.92
N ILE A 100 8.76 -11.41 21.59
CA ILE A 100 9.96 -10.58 21.68
C ILE A 100 10.48 -10.55 23.11
N GLU A 101 11.79 -10.49 23.26
CA GLU A 101 12.39 -10.29 24.60
C GLU A 101 12.05 -8.90 25.14
N PRO A 102 11.76 -8.77 26.44
CA PRO A 102 11.35 -7.49 27.04
C PRO A 102 12.36 -6.35 26.86
N ASP A 103 13.65 -6.67 26.82
CA ASP A 103 14.77 -5.74 26.65
C ASP A 103 15.32 -5.71 25.21
N SER A 104 14.51 -6.08 24.23
CA SER A 104 14.89 -6.16 22.82
C SER A 104 15.55 -4.89 22.30
N ARG A 105 16.62 -5.07 21.53
CA ARG A 105 17.29 -3.99 20.81
C ARG A 105 16.53 -3.59 19.55
N TYR A 106 15.74 -4.49 19.00
CA TYR A 106 15.09 -4.40 17.70
C TYR A 106 13.64 -3.91 17.78
N VAL A 107 12.90 -4.33 18.80
CA VAL A 107 11.51 -3.93 18.99
C VAL A 107 11.39 -3.12 20.28
N LYS A 108 11.32 -1.81 20.14
CA LYS A 108 11.27 -0.88 21.29
C LYS A 108 9.83 -0.55 21.70
N ALA A 109 9.05 -1.57 21.98
CA ALA A 109 7.71 -1.45 22.55
C ALA A 109 7.75 -1.90 24.02
N ASP A 110 6.94 -1.27 24.86
CA ASP A 110 6.82 -1.65 26.28
C ASP A 110 5.87 -2.87 26.40
N LEU A 111 6.40 -4.03 26.00
CA LEU A 111 5.62 -5.28 25.91
C LEU A 111 5.21 -5.82 27.30
N ASP A 112 5.86 -5.37 28.38
CA ASP A 112 5.44 -5.72 29.72
C ASP A 112 4.08 -5.11 30.09
N LYS A 113 3.69 -4.02 29.45
CA LYS A 113 2.38 -3.40 29.62
C LYS A 113 1.26 -4.11 28.85
N GLY A 114 1.60 -4.94 27.87
CA GLY A 114 0.66 -5.73 27.09
C GLY A 114 1.00 -5.81 25.61
N ILE A 115 -0.01 -6.10 24.82
CA ILE A 115 0.10 -6.45 23.41
C ILE A 115 0.07 -5.21 22.53
N TYR A 116 0.99 -5.15 21.57
CA TYR A 116 1.05 -4.11 20.54
C TYR A 116 0.70 -4.72 19.18
N ILE A 117 0.08 -3.93 18.33
CA ILE A 117 -0.16 -4.31 16.94
C ILE A 117 0.61 -3.39 16.00
N SER A 118 0.94 -3.87 14.81
CA SER A 118 1.58 -3.05 13.78
C SER A 118 0.69 -1.89 13.32
N SER A 119 1.30 -0.76 12.95
CA SER A 119 0.59 0.39 12.36
C SER A 119 -0.20 -0.03 11.11
N ALA A 120 0.36 -0.91 10.27
CA ALA A 120 -0.35 -1.48 9.13
C ALA A 120 -1.64 -2.22 9.52
N TYR A 121 -1.62 -3.00 10.61
CA TYR A 121 -2.79 -3.73 11.09
C TYR A 121 -3.84 -2.78 11.67
N ALA A 122 -3.39 -1.83 12.48
CA ALA A 122 -4.24 -0.80 13.06
C ALA A 122 -4.97 0.02 12.00
N ASP A 123 -4.23 0.52 11.00
CA ASP A 123 -4.77 1.36 9.93
C ASP A 123 -5.74 0.59 9.02
N LYS A 124 -5.39 -0.64 8.67
CA LYS A 124 -6.23 -1.48 7.80
C LYS A 124 -7.63 -1.67 8.38
N TYR A 125 -7.70 -2.08 9.63
CA TYR A 125 -8.96 -2.46 10.27
C TYR A 125 -9.54 -1.38 11.19
N GLY A 126 -8.86 -0.24 11.35
CA GLY A 126 -9.30 0.86 12.21
C GLY A 126 -9.27 0.48 13.69
N ILE A 127 -8.23 -0.23 14.13
CA ILE A 127 -8.07 -0.71 15.51
C ILE A 127 -7.34 0.36 16.33
N HIS A 128 -7.80 0.60 17.53
CA HIS A 128 -7.22 1.56 18.47
C HIS A 128 -6.77 0.88 19.76
N PRO A 129 -5.84 1.49 20.51
CA PRO A 129 -5.50 1.03 21.84
C PRO A 129 -6.75 0.93 22.73
N GLY A 130 -6.90 -0.21 23.39
CA GLY A 130 -8.08 -0.57 24.20
C GLY A 130 -9.06 -1.54 23.51
N ASP A 131 -9.01 -1.65 22.19
CA ASP A 131 -9.83 -2.59 21.43
C ASP A 131 -9.37 -4.04 21.67
N THR A 132 -10.24 -4.98 21.35
CA THR A 132 -9.93 -6.41 21.38
C THR A 132 -9.94 -6.96 19.97
N ILE A 133 -8.84 -7.60 19.58
CA ILE A 133 -8.72 -8.33 18.32
C ILE A 133 -8.97 -9.82 18.58
N THR A 134 -9.65 -10.49 17.65
CA THR A 134 -9.83 -11.94 17.69
C THR A 134 -9.26 -12.54 16.42
N LEU A 135 -8.35 -13.48 16.60
CA LEU A 135 -7.68 -14.22 15.54
C LEU A 135 -8.04 -15.70 15.66
N LYS A 136 -7.91 -16.45 14.58
CA LYS A 136 -8.20 -17.88 14.54
C LYS A 136 -7.06 -18.67 13.96
N GLU A 137 -6.97 -19.94 14.31
CA GLU A 137 -6.12 -20.90 13.65
C GLU A 137 -6.49 -21.07 12.16
N LYS A 138 -5.47 -21.31 11.32
CA LYS A 138 -5.66 -21.46 9.89
C LYS A 138 -6.46 -22.70 9.53
N TYR A 139 -6.23 -23.80 10.23
CA TYR A 139 -6.81 -25.12 9.93
C TYR A 139 -7.71 -25.64 11.05
N GLU A 140 -7.70 -25.01 12.20
CA GLU A 140 -8.46 -25.39 13.38
C GLU A 140 -9.57 -24.39 13.71
N LYS A 141 -10.42 -24.73 14.67
CA LYS A 141 -11.53 -23.84 15.08
C LYS A 141 -11.17 -22.93 16.23
N GLU A 142 -9.98 -23.08 16.77
CA GLU A 142 -9.52 -22.31 17.92
C GLU A 142 -9.39 -20.83 17.59
N GLN A 143 -9.80 -20.01 18.55
CA GLN A 143 -9.77 -18.56 18.45
C GLN A 143 -9.08 -17.98 19.68
N TYR A 144 -8.28 -16.97 19.42
CA TYR A 144 -7.52 -16.25 20.43
C TYR A 144 -7.92 -14.78 20.43
N SER A 145 -8.20 -14.24 21.60
CA SER A 145 -8.59 -12.83 21.75
C SER A 145 -7.53 -12.08 22.53
N PHE A 146 -7.08 -10.97 21.97
CA PHE A 146 -6.03 -10.15 22.53
C PHE A 146 -6.51 -8.72 22.71
N LYS A 147 -6.27 -8.15 23.90
CA LYS A 147 -6.53 -6.73 24.14
C LYS A 147 -5.33 -5.91 23.69
N VAL A 148 -5.56 -4.99 22.77
CA VAL A 148 -4.52 -4.12 22.21
C VAL A 148 -4.17 -3.03 23.24
N THR A 149 -2.91 -2.98 23.63
CA THR A 149 -2.40 -1.95 24.55
C THR A 149 -1.85 -0.74 23.79
N GLY A 150 -1.22 -0.98 22.64
CA GLY A 150 -0.61 0.08 21.83
C GLY A 150 -0.43 -0.30 20.38
N ILE A 151 0.06 0.67 19.61
CA ILE A 151 0.41 0.51 18.20
C ILE A 151 1.91 0.69 18.08
N TYR A 152 2.57 -0.24 17.40
CA TYR A 152 3.97 -0.18 17.08
C TYR A 152 4.13 0.24 15.60
N ASP A 153 4.99 1.22 15.34
CA ASP A 153 5.20 1.72 13.97
C ASP A 153 5.97 0.69 13.13
N TYR A 154 5.19 -0.17 12.48
CA TYR A 154 5.67 -1.22 11.59
C TYR A 154 4.69 -1.40 10.44
N THR A 155 5.13 -1.07 9.22
CA THR A 155 4.29 -1.03 8.02
C THR A 155 4.46 -2.24 7.10
N ALA A 156 5.48 -3.07 7.34
CA ALA A 156 5.81 -4.19 6.45
C ALA A 156 4.82 -5.37 6.50
N GLY A 157 3.95 -5.44 7.52
CA GLY A 157 2.99 -6.54 7.64
C GLY A 157 1.96 -6.35 8.73
N LEU A 158 0.95 -7.23 8.71
CA LEU A 158 -0.05 -7.33 9.77
C LEU A 158 0.55 -8.16 10.90
N CYS A 159 0.96 -7.49 11.97
CA CYS A 159 1.68 -8.14 13.07
C CYS A 159 1.09 -7.81 14.42
N VAL A 160 1.30 -8.73 15.36
CA VAL A 160 1.05 -8.56 16.78
C VAL A 160 2.36 -8.80 17.53
N PHE A 161 2.69 -7.94 18.47
CA PHE A 161 3.90 -8.02 19.28
C PHE A 161 3.52 -8.25 20.74
N MET A 162 4.14 -9.23 21.34
CA MET A 162 3.99 -9.58 22.76
C MET A 162 5.32 -10.10 23.31
N THR A 163 5.42 -10.33 24.60
CA THR A 163 6.62 -10.95 25.16
C THR A 163 6.77 -12.38 24.68
N ARG A 164 8.02 -12.88 24.52
CA ARG A 164 8.30 -14.25 24.08
C ARG A 164 7.65 -15.27 25.05
N THR A 165 7.76 -15.04 26.34
CA THR A 165 7.12 -15.86 27.35
C THR A 165 5.59 -15.94 27.13
N GLN A 166 4.92 -14.82 26.94
CA GLN A 166 3.48 -14.79 26.72
C GLN A 166 3.08 -15.54 25.45
N LEU A 167 3.83 -15.39 24.37
CA LEU A 167 3.56 -16.11 23.11
C LEU A 167 3.74 -17.60 23.30
N ASN A 168 4.87 -18.02 23.88
CA ASN A 168 5.20 -19.43 24.07
C ASN A 168 4.19 -20.12 24.99
N GLU A 169 3.75 -19.48 26.08
CA GLU A 169 2.70 -19.98 26.96
C GLU A 169 1.34 -20.06 26.25
N THR A 170 0.97 -19.03 25.47
CA THR A 170 -0.33 -18.99 24.77
C THR A 170 -0.50 -20.16 23.81
N PHE A 171 0.58 -20.57 23.15
CA PHE A 171 0.56 -21.60 22.10
C PHE A 171 1.22 -22.92 22.53
N ASP A 172 1.53 -23.09 23.81
CA ASP A 172 2.16 -24.31 24.37
C ASP A 172 3.43 -24.75 23.64
N LEU A 173 4.30 -23.76 23.29
CA LEU A 173 5.51 -23.99 22.52
C LEU A 173 6.74 -24.38 23.36
N GLY A 174 6.67 -24.26 24.69
CA GLY A 174 7.79 -24.45 25.62
C GLY A 174 8.52 -23.14 25.94
N GLU A 175 9.11 -23.06 27.14
CA GLU A 175 9.72 -21.83 27.66
C GLU A 175 10.88 -21.32 26.76
N ASP A 176 11.75 -22.22 26.32
CA ASP A 176 12.95 -21.93 25.53
C ASP A 176 12.71 -21.91 24.02
N TYR A 177 11.44 -22.00 23.58
CA TYR A 177 11.14 -22.02 22.16
C TYR A 177 11.43 -20.67 21.50
N TYR A 178 12.08 -20.72 20.33
CA TYR A 178 12.26 -19.58 19.43
C TYR A 178 12.14 -20.04 17.97
N SER A 179 11.71 -19.11 17.11
CA SER A 179 11.47 -19.36 15.69
C SER A 179 12.57 -18.78 14.79
N GLY A 180 13.43 -17.94 15.34
CA GLY A 180 14.45 -17.28 14.54
C GLY A 180 15.25 -16.22 15.29
N TYR A 181 16.01 -15.45 14.51
CA TYR A 181 16.89 -14.42 15.02
C TYR A 181 16.70 -13.09 14.29
N PHE A 182 16.67 -12.01 15.05
CA PHE A 182 16.99 -10.67 14.54
C PHE A 182 18.49 -10.44 14.67
N SER A 183 19.11 -9.82 13.69
CA SER A 183 20.52 -9.46 13.75
C SER A 183 20.84 -8.27 12.85
N ASP A 184 21.78 -7.42 13.30
CA ASP A 184 22.35 -6.34 12.49
C ASP A 184 23.55 -6.80 11.67
N THR A 185 24.10 -7.96 11.98
CA THR A 185 25.20 -8.60 11.27
C THR A 185 24.76 -9.93 10.68
N ARG A 186 25.41 -10.33 9.58
CA ARG A 186 25.06 -11.58 8.92
C ARG A 186 25.48 -12.79 9.78
N ILE A 187 24.54 -13.68 10.05
CA ILE A 187 24.77 -14.95 10.73
C ILE A 187 25.35 -15.95 9.71
N THR A 188 26.51 -16.51 10.02
CA THR A 188 27.22 -17.42 9.10
C THR A 188 27.54 -18.79 9.72
N ASP A 189 27.25 -18.99 10.98
CA ASP A 189 27.53 -20.21 11.74
C ASP A 189 26.32 -21.19 11.78
N ILE A 190 25.15 -20.76 11.35
CA ILE A 190 23.99 -21.63 11.16
C ILE A 190 24.04 -22.22 9.74
N LYS A 191 23.86 -23.55 9.62
CA LYS A 191 23.83 -24.23 8.32
C LYS A 191 22.57 -23.84 7.52
N ASP A 192 22.71 -23.60 6.23
CA ASP A 192 21.60 -23.18 5.32
C ASP A 192 20.38 -24.10 5.39
N LYS A 193 20.56 -25.41 5.67
CA LYS A 193 19.45 -26.37 5.79
C LYS A 193 18.49 -26.06 6.96
N TYR A 194 18.92 -25.28 7.93
CA TYR A 194 18.13 -24.86 9.10
C TYR A 194 17.55 -23.46 8.96
N ILE A 195 17.91 -22.76 7.89
CA ILE A 195 17.38 -21.43 7.59
C ILE A 195 16.25 -21.58 6.58
N GLY A 196 15.03 -21.28 7.02
CA GLY A 196 13.83 -21.31 6.17
C GLY A 196 13.75 -20.11 5.25
N SER A 197 14.02 -18.94 5.79
CA SER A 197 14.07 -17.69 5.03
C SER A 197 14.91 -16.65 5.75
N VAL A 198 15.47 -15.74 4.96
CA VAL A 198 16.15 -14.54 5.47
C VAL A 198 15.46 -13.34 4.85
N VAL A 199 14.91 -12.48 5.70
CA VAL A 199 14.37 -11.19 5.28
C VAL A 199 15.46 -10.16 5.53
N ASP A 200 16.01 -9.64 4.44
CA ASP A 200 17.00 -8.56 4.44
C ASP A 200 16.60 -7.50 3.41
N LEU A 201 17.37 -6.41 3.35
CA LEU A 201 17.11 -5.32 2.42
C LEU A 201 17.12 -5.78 0.95
N ASP A 202 18.00 -6.72 0.62
CA ASP A 202 18.10 -7.25 -0.75
C ASP A 202 16.87 -8.09 -1.11
N ALA A 203 16.38 -8.92 -0.19
CA ALA A 203 15.16 -9.70 -0.39
C ALA A 203 13.93 -8.80 -0.57
N LEU A 204 13.79 -7.79 0.30
CA LEU A 204 12.69 -6.82 0.22
C LEU A 204 12.75 -5.98 -1.05
N THR A 205 13.92 -5.47 -1.41
CA THR A 205 14.09 -4.66 -2.64
C THR A 205 13.99 -5.49 -3.91
N LYS A 206 14.29 -6.79 -3.88
CA LYS A 206 14.14 -7.68 -5.03
C LYS A 206 12.67 -7.87 -5.39
N ILE A 207 11.82 -8.12 -4.41
CA ILE A 207 10.36 -8.23 -4.61
C ILE A 207 9.80 -6.91 -5.16
N SER A 208 10.20 -5.82 -4.57
CA SER A 208 9.82 -4.47 -4.94
C SER A 208 10.26 -4.12 -6.37
N ARG A 209 11.49 -4.40 -6.75
CA ARG A 209 11.99 -4.23 -8.12
C ARG A 209 11.25 -5.11 -9.14
N GLN A 210 10.89 -6.33 -8.78
CA GLN A 210 10.07 -7.18 -9.64
C GLN A 210 8.67 -6.60 -9.87
N LEU A 211 8.07 -6.03 -8.83
CA LEU A 211 6.79 -5.34 -8.94
C LEU A 211 6.91 -4.08 -9.81
N ASP A 212 7.95 -3.27 -9.63
CA ASP A 212 8.19 -2.09 -10.46
C ASP A 212 8.36 -2.43 -11.94
N VAL A 213 9.14 -3.46 -12.26
CA VAL A 213 9.36 -3.89 -13.66
C VAL A 213 8.08 -4.46 -14.27
N SER A 214 7.34 -5.30 -13.53
CA SER A 214 6.11 -5.91 -14.07
C SER A 214 4.94 -4.94 -14.11
N MET A 215 4.81 -4.07 -13.12
CA MET A 215 3.71 -3.09 -13.05
C MET A 215 4.05 -1.77 -13.75
N GLY A 216 5.31 -1.36 -13.81
CA GLY A 216 5.71 -0.08 -14.40
C GLY A 216 5.34 0.05 -15.87
N SER A 217 5.53 -0.98 -16.68
CA SER A 217 5.12 -1.00 -18.08
C SER A 217 3.59 -0.96 -18.23
N MET A 218 2.89 -1.71 -17.37
CA MET A 218 1.42 -1.73 -17.35
C MET A 218 0.85 -0.38 -16.90
N MET A 219 1.44 0.26 -15.88
CA MET A 219 1.04 1.59 -15.42
C MET A 219 1.34 2.67 -16.46
N GLY A 220 2.45 2.55 -17.21
CA GLY A 220 2.74 3.43 -18.35
C GLY A 220 1.64 3.38 -19.42
N MET A 221 1.13 2.18 -19.72
CA MET A 221 -0.01 2.02 -20.64
C MET A 221 -1.30 2.63 -20.04
N VAL A 222 -1.59 2.35 -18.78
CA VAL A 222 -2.77 2.91 -18.08
C VAL A 222 -2.72 4.44 -18.10
N ASN A 223 -1.57 5.04 -17.80
CA ASN A 223 -1.37 6.49 -17.88
C ASN A 223 -1.57 7.03 -19.31
N GLY A 224 -1.03 6.33 -20.33
CA GLY A 224 -1.23 6.68 -21.71
C GLY A 224 -2.71 6.67 -22.10
N PHE A 225 -3.44 5.62 -21.75
CA PHE A 225 -4.89 5.54 -21.96
C PHE A 225 -5.65 6.63 -21.18
N ALA A 226 -5.29 6.88 -19.93
CA ALA A 226 -5.92 7.93 -19.12
C ALA A 226 -5.78 9.31 -19.78
N ILE A 227 -4.60 9.66 -20.29
CA ILE A 227 -4.35 10.92 -20.99
C ILE A 227 -5.19 11.01 -22.29
N VAL A 228 -5.27 9.92 -23.06
CA VAL A 228 -6.08 9.89 -24.29
C VAL A 228 -7.56 10.08 -23.97
N ILE A 229 -8.08 9.34 -22.98
CA ILE A 229 -9.48 9.48 -22.54
C ILE A 229 -9.73 10.90 -22.03
N TYR A 230 -8.79 11.45 -21.26
CA TYR A 230 -8.86 12.81 -20.77
C TYR A 230 -8.98 13.84 -21.91
N MET A 231 -8.13 13.73 -22.93
CA MET A 231 -8.21 14.58 -24.12
C MET A 231 -9.54 14.49 -24.84
N VAL A 232 -10.04 13.26 -25.04
CA VAL A 232 -11.34 13.02 -25.70
C VAL A 232 -12.49 13.62 -24.91
N LEU A 233 -12.50 13.41 -23.58
CA LEU A 233 -13.56 13.95 -22.70
C LEU A 233 -13.56 15.48 -22.71
N ILE A 234 -12.40 16.13 -22.58
CA ILE A 234 -12.31 17.59 -22.62
C ILE A 234 -12.76 18.12 -23.98
N TYR A 235 -12.35 17.48 -25.09
CA TYR A 235 -12.79 17.85 -26.44
C TYR A 235 -14.32 17.76 -26.59
N LEU A 236 -14.92 16.65 -26.18
CA LEU A 236 -16.37 16.46 -26.27
C LEU A 236 -17.12 17.49 -25.41
N LEU A 237 -16.65 17.77 -24.21
CA LEU A 237 -17.25 18.74 -23.30
C LEU A 237 -17.17 20.17 -23.87
N SER A 238 -16.03 20.56 -24.40
CA SER A 238 -15.86 21.86 -25.07
C SER A 238 -16.76 21.97 -26.28
N LYS A 239 -16.85 20.93 -27.11
CA LYS A 239 -17.77 20.89 -28.28
C LYS A 239 -19.23 21.09 -27.87
N ILE A 240 -19.69 20.37 -26.82
CA ILE A 240 -21.06 20.53 -26.32
C ILE A 240 -21.34 21.96 -25.86
N ILE A 241 -20.36 22.61 -25.21
CA ILE A 241 -20.50 24.01 -24.75
C ILE A 241 -20.67 24.96 -25.93
N ILE A 242 -19.86 24.79 -26.98
CA ILE A 242 -19.92 25.63 -28.18
C ILE A 242 -21.25 25.42 -28.91
N GLU A 243 -21.68 24.16 -29.11
CA GLU A 243 -22.96 23.84 -29.74
C GLU A 243 -24.16 24.43 -28.98
N LYS A 244 -24.15 24.38 -27.64
CA LYS A 244 -25.21 24.99 -26.81
C LYS A 244 -25.25 26.52 -26.93
N ASN A 245 -24.11 27.14 -27.18
CA ASN A 245 -24.01 28.61 -27.28
C ASN A 245 -24.06 29.09 -28.75
N ALA A 246 -24.26 28.19 -29.73
CA ALA A 246 -24.25 28.52 -31.16
C ALA A 246 -25.24 29.60 -31.56
N GLN A 247 -26.46 29.62 -30.95
CA GLN A 247 -27.44 30.69 -31.20
C GLN A 247 -26.96 32.04 -30.71
N SER A 248 -26.39 32.09 -29.51
CA SER A 248 -25.84 33.34 -28.93
C SER A 248 -24.63 33.83 -29.74
N ILE A 249 -23.78 32.96 -30.22
CA ILE A 249 -22.64 33.25 -31.12
C ILE A 249 -23.15 33.84 -32.41
N SER A 250 -24.20 33.27 -33.01
CA SER A 250 -24.77 33.76 -34.28
C SER A 250 -25.40 35.15 -34.08
N MET A 251 -26.06 35.40 -32.96
CA MET A 251 -26.69 36.68 -32.65
C MET A 251 -25.65 37.78 -32.50
N VAL A 252 -24.53 37.54 -31.79
CA VAL A 252 -23.42 38.50 -31.63
C VAL A 252 -22.74 38.77 -32.99
N LYS A 253 -22.67 37.77 -33.85
CA LYS A 253 -22.13 37.91 -35.22
C LYS A 253 -23.00 38.81 -36.08
N ILE A 254 -24.35 38.75 -35.95
CA ILE A 254 -25.29 39.62 -36.63
C ILE A 254 -25.14 41.09 -36.14
N LEU A 255 -24.76 41.30 -34.88
CA LEU A 255 -24.48 42.59 -34.29
C LEU A 255 -23.15 43.22 -34.74
N GLY A 256 -22.39 42.57 -35.64
CA GLY A 256 -21.21 43.14 -36.27
C GLY A 256 -19.89 42.85 -35.58
N TYR A 257 -19.87 41.96 -34.56
CA TYR A 257 -18.62 41.53 -33.93
C TYR A 257 -17.79 40.65 -34.83
N THR A 258 -16.49 40.84 -34.82
CA THR A 258 -15.55 40.00 -35.60
C THR A 258 -15.41 38.60 -34.99
N ASN A 259 -15.08 37.62 -35.85
CA ASN A 259 -14.86 36.24 -35.39
C ASN A 259 -13.78 36.15 -34.28
N GLY A 260 -12.77 37.06 -34.31
CA GLY A 260 -11.72 37.10 -33.29
C GLY A 260 -12.20 37.60 -31.95
N GLU A 261 -13.07 38.60 -31.90
CA GLU A 261 -13.67 39.14 -30.66
C GLU A 261 -14.61 38.13 -30.04
N ILE A 262 -15.44 37.47 -30.83
CA ILE A 262 -16.35 36.42 -30.37
C ILE A 262 -15.56 35.24 -29.79
N SER A 263 -14.56 34.74 -30.53
CA SER A 263 -13.71 33.64 -30.06
C SER A 263 -12.98 33.99 -28.76
N ARG A 264 -12.44 35.21 -28.65
CA ARG A 264 -11.74 35.67 -27.45
C ARG A 264 -12.67 35.72 -26.24
N LEU A 265 -13.87 36.20 -26.38
CA LEU A 265 -14.85 36.29 -25.31
C LEU A 265 -15.25 34.91 -24.80
N TYR A 266 -15.55 33.99 -25.73
CA TYR A 266 -15.98 32.64 -25.37
C TYR A 266 -14.85 31.80 -24.82
N ILE A 267 -13.66 31.83 -25.43
CA ILE A 267 -12.49 31.08 -24.96
C ILE A 267 -12.07 31.58 -23.59
N LEU A 268 -12.07 32.90 -23.34
CA LEU A 268 -11.68 33.44 -22.04
C LEU A 268 -12.67 33.01 -20.93
N SER A 269 -13.98 33.13 -21.20
CA SER A 269 -15.01 32.71 -20.26
C SER A 269 -14.95 31.21 -19.96
N THR A 270 -14.80 30.39 -20.99
CA THR A 270 -14.68 28.94 -20.83
C THR A 270 -13.39 28.54 -20.12
N SER A 271 -12.27 29.22 -20.41
CA SER A 271 -10.98 29.01 -19.75
C SER A 271 -11.08 29.28 -18.24
N MET A 272 -11.70 30.37 -17.84
CA MET A 272 -11.90 30.67 -16.42
C MET A 272 -12.72 29.58 -15.71
N VAL A 273 -13.78 29.11 -16.35
CA VAL A 273 -14.62 28.03 -15.79
C VAL A 273 -13.83 26.73 -15.71
N VAL A 274 -13.05 26.37 -16.73
CA VAL A 274 -12.24 25.15 -16.72
C VAL A 274 -11.19 25.19 -15.63
N VAL A 275 -10.45 26.29 -15.49
CA VAL A 275 -9.44 26.46 -14.44
C VAL A 275 -10.07 26.35 -13.07
N PHE A 276 -11.21 27.00 -12.85
CA PHE A 276 -11.93 26.93 -11.59
C PHE A 276 -12.44 25.52 -11.29
N CYS A 277 -12.98 24.82 -12.29
CA CYS A 277 -13.42 23.43 -12.15
C CYS A 277 -12.22 22.48 -11.85
N LEU A 278 -11.08 22.66 -12.51
CA LEU A 278 -9.87 21.90 -12.23
C LEU A 278 -9.40 22.07 -10.77
N LEU A 279 -9.36 23.30 -10.28
CA LEU A 279 -8.95 23.59 -8.91
C LEU A 279 -9.92 23.00 -7.87
N LEU A 280 -11.23 23.09 -8.14
CA LEU A 280 -12.24 22.52 -7.24
C LEU A 280 -12.30 20.99 -7.28
N SER A 281 -11.96 20.38 -8.41
CA SER A 281 -12.00 18.92 -8.56
C SER A 281 -10.92 18.22 -7.74
N LEU A 282 -9.70 18.78 -7.62
CA LEU A 282 -8.57 18.17 -6.94
C LEU A 282 -8.86 17.71 -5.49
N PRO A 283 -9.40 18.54 -4.59
CA PRO A 283 -9.70 18.08 -3.24
C PRO A 283 -10.82 17.05 -3.20
N LEU A 284 -11.81 17.16 -4.07
CA LEU A 284 -12.90 16.18 -4.16
C LEU A 284 -12.37 14.81 -4.66
N GLU A 285 -11.54 14.81 -5.68
CA GLU A 285 -10.90 13.63 -6.23
C GLU A 285 -10.01 12.95 -5.20
N THR A 286 -9.29 13.73 -4.39
CA THR A 286 -8.48 13.21 -3.28
C THR A 286 -9.33 12.40 -2.29
N VAL A 287 -10.49 12.93 -1.91
CA VAL A 287 -11.41 12.23 -1.01
C VAL A 287 -11.94 10.95 -1.65
N ILE A 288 -12.39 11.04 -2.90
CA ILE A 288 -12.89 9.88 -3.64
C ILE A 288 -11.80 8.82 -3.77
N MET A 289 -10.58 9.22 -4.11
CA MET A 289 -9.45 8.30 -4.27
C MET A 289 -9.07 7.61 -2.97
N LYS A 290 -9.06 8.33 -1.84
CA LYS A 290 -8.85 7.73 -0.52
C LYS A 290 -9.87 6.63 -0.20
N VAL A 291 -11.13 6.88 -0.50
CA VAL A 291 -12.21 5.89 -0.26
C VAL A 291 -12.04 4.68 -1.18
N LEU A 292 -11.81 4.90 -2.48
CA LEU A 292 -11.62 3.83 -3.46
C LEU A 292 -10.39 2.98 -3.15
N PHE A 293 -9.27 3.61 -2.83
CA PHE A 293 -8.03 2.93 -2.49
C PHE A 293 -8.19 2.08 -1.22
N ARG A 294 -8.81 2.64 -0.18
CA ARG A 294 -9.09 1.89 1.06
C ARG A 294 -9.96 0.67 0.80
N GLU A 295 -11.04 0.79 0.03
CA GLU A 295 -11.91 -0.35 -0.28
C GLU A 295 -11.18 -1.41 -1.14
N MET A 296 -10.32 -0.99 -2.06
CA MET A 296 -9.47 -1.89 -2.83
C MET A 296 -8.47 -2.64 -1.92
N MET A 297 -7.82 -1.96 -0.99
CA MET A 297 -6.90 -2.57 -0.04
C MET A 297 -7.61 -3.58 0.88
N LEU A 298 -8.81 -3.28 1.31
CA LEU A 298 -9.59 -4.16 2.18
C LEU A 298 -10.15 -5.39 1.45
N SER A 299 -10.52 -5.25 0.17
CA SER A 299 -11.22 -6.30 -0.57
C SER A 299 -10.31 -7.21 -1.38
N SER A 300 -9.20 -6.68 -1.91
CA SER A 300 -8.45 -7.35 -2.98
C SER A 300 -6.99 -7.63 -2.65
N ILE A 301 -6.38 -6.88 -1.73
CA ILE A 301 -4.94 -6.95 -1.46
C ILE A 301 -4.67 -7.45 -0.03
N SER A 302 -3.83 -8.48 0.09
CA SER A 302 -3.31 -8.91 1.38
C SER A 302 -2.23 -7.96 1.87
N GLY A 303 -2.20 -7.68 3.19
CA GLY A 303 -1.34 -6.65 3.76
C GLY A 303 -1.97 -5.25 3.65
N TRP A 304 -1.19 -4.23 3.93
CA TRP A 304 -1.62 -2.84 3.90
C TRP A 304 -0.56 -1.95 3.28
N ILE A 305 -0.97 -1.12 2.32
CA ILE A 305 -0.13 -0.07 1.75
C ILE A 305 -0.79 1.24 2.13
N THR A 306 -0.07 2.08 2.84
CA THR A 306 -0.55 3.42 3.19
C THR A 306 -0.66 4.26 1.94
N LEU A 307 -1.83 4.89 1.75
CA LEU A 307 -2.02 5.79 0.63
C LEU A 307 -1.22 7.07 0.83
N TRP A 308 -0.12 7.19 0.13
CA TRP A 308 0.64 8.43 0.04
C TRP A 308 0.46 9.05 -1.35
N ILE A 309 0.07 10.33 -1.38
CA ILE A 309 -0.15 11.08 -2.62
C ILE A 309 0.94 12.12 -2.71
N ASP A 310 1.86 11.92 -3.66
CA ASP A 310 2.90 12.91 -3.94
C ASP A 310 2.26 14.24 -4.35
N PRO A 311 2.59 15.36 -3.68
CA PRO A 311 2.11 16.69 -4.08
C PRO A 311 2.37 17.03 -5.55
N MET A 312 3.41 16.45 -6.16
CA MET A 312 3.73 16.64 -7.57
C MET A 312 2.64 16.07 -8.49
N ILE A 313 1.89 15.06 -8.06
CA ILE A 313 0.75 14.51 -8.82
C ILE A 313 -0.30 15.60 -9.10
N TYR A 314 -0.62 16.42 -8.11
CA TYR A 314 -1.57 17.52 -8.29
C TYR A 314 -1.08 18.55 -9.32
N VAL A 315 0.22 18.85 -9.30
CA VAL A 315 0.84 19.75 -10.28
C VAL A 315 0.77 19.13 -11.69
N GLN A 316 1.08 17.85 -11.82
CA GLN A 316 1.00 17.13 -13.09
C GLN A 316 -0.42 17.06 -13.63
N MET A 317 -1.41 16.78 -12.78
CA MET A 317 -2.82 16.75 -13.17
C MET A 317 -3.31 18.11 -13.62
N PHE A 318 -2.99 19.16 -12.87
CA PHE A 318 -3.36 20.52 -13.23
C PHE A 318 -2.69 20.95 -14.55
N ALA A 319 -1.41 20.68 -14.71
CA ALA A 319 -0.67 20.98 -15.95
C ALA A 319 -1.25 20.20 -17.14
N ALA A 320 -1.53 18.91 -16.98
CA ALA A 320 -2.16 18.09 -18.02
C ALA A 320 -3.54 18.64 -18.41
N GLY A 321 -4.34 19.08 -17.42
CA GLY A 321 -5.63 19.70 -17.64
C GLY A 321 -5.54 20.99 -18.45
N ILE A 322 -4.63 21.88 -18.09
CA ILE A 322 -4.42 23.15 -18.80
C ILE A 322 -3.89 22.93 -20.21
N ILE A 323 -2.90 22.07 -20.38
CA ILE A 323 -2.30 21.76 -21.70
C ILE A 323 -3.37 21.16 -22.62
N THR A 324 -4.12 20.19 -22.14
CA THR A 324 -5.18 19.52 -22.92
C THR A 324 -6.27 20.50 -23.31
N TYR A 325 -6.73 21.31 -22.36
CA TYR A 325 -7.70 22.37 -22.66
C TYR A 325 -7.16 23.37 -23.69
N GLY A 326 -5.90 23.78 -23.56
CA GLY A 326 -5.26 24.70 -24.50
C GLY A 326 -5.23 24.12 -25.92
N ILE A 327 -4.90 22.83 -26.09
CA ILE A 327 -4.92 22.15 -27.39
C ILE A 327 -6.33 22.14 -27.97
N VAL A 328 -7.33 21.82 -27.17
CA VAL A 328 -8.74 21.78 -27.59
C VAL A 328 -9.21 23.18 -27.99
N ALA A 329 -8.92 24.18 -27.16
CA ALA A 329 -9.29 25.58 -27.46
C ALA A 329 -8.66 26.09 -28.76
N LEU A 330 -7.41 25.70 -29.06
CA LEU A 330 -6.76 26.02 -30.34
C LEU A 330 -7.44 25.33 -31.52
N LEU A 331 -7.84 24.09 -31.40
CA LEU A 331 -8.56 23.37 -32.45
C LEU A 331 -9.92 23.98 -32.73
N GLU A 332 -10.64 24.40 -31.68
CA GLU A 332 -11.95 25.02 -31.78
C GLU A 332 -11.86 26.44 -32.36
N PHE A 333 -10.83 27.22 -31.99
CA PHE A 333 -10.56 28.53 -32.60
C PHE A 333 -10.40 28.46 -34.13
N ARG A 334 -9.76 27.38 -34.60
CA ARG A 334 -9.62 27.12 -36.05
C ARG A 334 -10.94 26.75 -36.72
N ARG A 335 -11.89 26.17 -36.00
CA ARG A 335 -13.20 25.77 -36.52
C ARG A 335 -14.21 26.90 -36.57
N VAL A 336 -14.09 27.91 -35.72
CA VAL A 336 -14.97 29.08 -35.68
C VAL A 336 -14.57 30.13 -36.74
N LYS A 337 -13.36 30.01 -37.28
CA LYS A 337 -12.91 30.78 -38.45
C LYS A 337 -13.56 30.24 -39.71
#